data_ab775e7bed31c74e49253682237c84e4
#
_entry.id   ab775e7bed31c74e49253682237c84e4
#
_cell.length_a   1.000
_cell.length_b   1.000
_cell.length_c   1.000
_cell.angle_alpha   90.00
_cell.angle_beta   90.00
_cell.angle_gamma   90.00
#
_symmetry.space_group_name_H-M   'P 1'
#
loop_
_entity.id
_entity.type
_entity.pdbx_description
1 polymer ?
#
loop_
_entity_poly.entity_id
_entity_poly.type
_entity_poly.pdbx_seq_one_letter_code
_entity_poly.pdbx_strand_id
1 'polypeptide(L)'
;DMASHVYLAHENCPRTFDLFAADHPEMLFALGMLPGSSIDKTIMSDTLDMVLKTWDLESLWGWDFPAMAMTAFRLGRKKDAIDLLLMETPKNTFRANGHNPQLPRTDLPVYLPGNGALLLAISLIAQDWDNARDNARDDEDWKMQAEGLLPIP
;
A
#
# COMPACT_ATOMS: atom_id res chain seq x y z
N ASP A 1 15.95 8.61 -8.05
CA ASP A 1 16.99 9.66 -8.04
C ASP A 1 18.02 9.31 -6.96
N MET A 2 19.25 9.01 -7.36
CA MET A 2 20.32 8.65 -6.42
C MET A 2 20.68 9.79 -5.45
N ALA A 3 20.38 11.03 -5.80
CA ALA A 3 20.63 12.19 -4.93
C ALA A 3 19.55 12.36 -3.85
N SER A 4 18.34 11.87 -4.06
CA SER A 4 17.23 11.95 -3.11
C SER A 4 16.93 10.65 -2.38
N HIS A 5 17.62 9.55 -2.71
CA HIS A 5 17.40 8.22 -2.12
C HIS A 5 15.94 7.72 -2.19
N VAL A 6 15.20 8.13 -3.22
CA VAL A 6 13.80 7.73 -3.42
C VAL A 6 13.52 7.36 -4.88
N TYR A 7 12.57 6.48 -5.09
CA TYR A 7 12.03 6.21 -6.43
C TYR A 7 11.09 7.34 -6.86
N LEU A 8 11.18 7.72 -8.13
CA LEU A 8 10.32 8.72 -8.75
C LEU A 8 9.21 8.03 -9.55
N ALA A 9 8.14 8.75 -9.86
CA ALA A 9 7.05 8.25 -10.70
C ALA A 9 7.56 7.80 -12.08
N HIS A 10 8.53 8.53 -12.63
CA HIS A 10 9.27 8.11 -13.83
C HIS A 10 10.65 8.79 -13.88
N GLU A 11 11.54 8.29 -14.72
CA GLU A 11 12.96 8.66 -14.80
C GLU A 11 13.23 10.17 -14.89
N ASN A 12 12.38 10.92 -15.58
CA ASN A 12 12.57 12.35 -15.82
C ASN A 12 11.63 13.23 -15.01
N CYS A 13 11.20 12.78 -13.83
CA CYS A 13 10.29 13.54 -12.97
C CYS A 13 10.88 13.84 -11.57
N PRO A 14 11.90 14.72 -11.46
CA PRO A 14 12.51 15.05 -10.18
C PRO A 14 11.53 15.74 -9.20
N ARG A 15 10.40 16.24 -9.70
CA ARG A 15 9.36 16.88 -8.92
C ARG A 15 8.17 15.95 -8.62
N THR A 16 8.38 14.63 -8.59
CA THR A 16 7.34 13.65 -8.30
C THR A 16 6.52 14.01 -7.07
N PHE A 17 7.19 14.33 -5.96
CA PHE A 17 6.58 14.59 -4.67
C PHE A 17 5.91 15.98 -4.55
N ASP A 18 6.13 16.85 -5.53
CA ASP A 18 5.43 18.14 -5.63
C ASP A 18 4.24 18.08 -6.60
N LEU A 19 4.43 17.41 -7.76
CA LEU A 19 3.47 17.47 -8.86
C LEU A 19 2.40 16.40 -8.78
N PHE A 20 2.73 15.24 -8.21
CA PHE A 20 1.85 14.06 -8.19
C PHE A 20 1.38 13.67 -6.79
N ALA A 21 1.61 14.51 -5.79
CA ALA A 21 1.26 14.21 -4.40
C ALA A 21 -0.26 14.04 -4.14
N ALA A 22 -1.11 14.28 -5.13
CA ALA A 22 -2.55 14.03 -5.07
C ALA A 22 -3.01 12.91 -6.03
N ASP A 23 -2.06 12.24 -6.68
CA ASP A 23 -2.29 11.13 -7.61
C ASP A 23 -1.89 9.79 -6.96
N HIS A 24 -2.01 8.69 -7.69
CA HIS A 24 -1.60 7.38 -7.19
C HIS A 24 -0.08 7.32 -6.93
N PRO A 25 0.39 6.79 -5.78
CA PRO A 25 1.81 6.63 -5.50
C PRO A 25 2.38 5.39 -6.22
N GLU A 26 2.33 5.38 -7.55
CA GLU A 26 2.58 4.23 -8.42
C GLU A 26 3.97 3.61 -8.25
N MET A 27 4.98 4.41 -7.86
CA MET A 27 6.33 3.91 -7.62
C MET A 27 6.38 2.82 -6.53
N LEU A 28 5.45 2.84 -5.58
CA LEU A 28 5.37 1.84 -4.51
C LEU A 28 4.87 0.48 -5.04
N PHE A 29 4.08 0.48 -6.12
CA PHE A 29 3.49 -0.75 -6.67
C PHE A 29 4.54 -1.69 -7.27
N ALA A 30 5.72 -1.17 -7.61
CA ALA A 30 6.83 -1.98 -8.10
C ALA A 30 7.30 -3.05 -7.09
N LEU A 31 7.13 -2.80 -5.79
CA LEU A 31 7.34 -3.80 -4.74
C LEU A 31 6.01 -4.34 -4.20
N GLY A 32 5.02 -3.49 -3.98
CA GLY A 32 3.76 -3.89 -3.33
C GLY A 32 2.96 -4.91 -4.12
N MET A 33 2.77 -4.68 -5.40
CA MET A 33 1.90 -5.48 -6.27
C MET A 33 2.67 -6.35 -7.28
N LEU A 34 3.89 -5.95 -7.63
CA LEU A 34 4.74 -6.66 -8.59
C LEU A 34 5.84 -7.46 -7.87
N PRO A 35 6.52 -8.40 -8.53
CA PRO A 35 7.55 -9.22 -7.90
C PRO A 35 8.68 -8.44 -7.22
N GLY A 36 9.04 -7.25 -7.74
CA GLY A 36 10.00 -6.36 -7.11
C GLY A 36 11.45 -6.85 -7.07
N SER A 37 11.82 -7.82 -7.91
CA SER A 37 13.14 -8.46 -7.89
C SER A 37 14.32 -7.51 -8.14
N SER A 38 14.07 -6.36 -8.77
CA SER A 38 15.07 -5.32 -9.06
C SER A 38 14.96 -4.10 -8.14
N ILE A 39 14.12 -4.16 -7.11
CA ILE A 39 13.88 -3.06 -6.20
C ILE A 39 14.87 -3.11 -5.03
N ASP A 40 15.57 -1.99 -4.82
CA ASP A 40 16.30 -1.78 -3.56
C ASP A 40 15.31 -1.46 -2.44
N LYS A 41 15.25 -2.34 -1.45
CA LYS A 41 14.30 -2.22 -0.34
C LYS A 41 14.58 -1.01 0.55
N THR A 42 15.83 -0.55 0.66
CA THR A 42 16.18 0.65 1.43
C THR A 42 15.63 1.89 0.74
N ILE A 43 15.89 2.03 -0.57
CA ILE A 43 15.33 3.13 -1.37
C ILE A 43 13.80 3.10 -1.38
N MET A 44 13.21 1.92 -1.44
CA MET A 44 11.74 1.79 -1.41
C MET A 44 11.17 2.16 -0.04
N SER A 45 11.86 1.87 1.05
CA SER A 45 11.46 2.31 2.40
C SER A 45 11.49 3.83 2.53
N ASP A 46 12.58 4.48 2.05
CA ASP A 46 12.69 5.93 2.04
C ASP A 46 11.61 6.56 1.12
N THR A 47 11.27 5.87 0.02
CA THR A 47 10.18 6.29 -0.88
C THR A 47 8.83 6.23 -0.18
N LEU A 48 8.54 5.16 0.56
CA LEU A 48 7.31 5.03 1.34
C LEU A 48 7.22 6.14 2.40
N ASP A 49 8.30 6.42 3.13
CA ASP A 49 8.34 7.49 4.12
C ASP A 49 8.07 8.87 3.48
N MET A 50 8.65 9.11 2.31
CA MET A 50 8.41 10.35 1.58
C MET A 50 6.95 10.46 1.12
N VAL A 51 6.34 9.38 0.62
CA VAL A 51 4.91 9.35 0.27
C VAL A 51 4.06 9.65 1.49
N LEU A 52 4.26 8.94 2.60
CA LEU A 52 3.47 9.15 3.83
C LEU A 52 3.59 10.58 4.38
N LYS A 53 4.70 11.26 4.11
CA LYS A 53 4.95 12.64 4.54
C LYS A 53 4.36 13.70 3.63
N THR A 54 4.34 13.45 2.32
CA THR A 54 4.08 14.51 1.32
C THR A 54 2.79 14.33 0.53
N TRP A 55 2.27 13.09 0.45
CA TRP A 55 1.05 12.80 -0.31
C TRP A 55 -0.20 13.34 0.39
N ASP A 56 -1.13 13.85 -0.41
CA ASP A 56 -2.48 14.16 0.06
C ASP A 56 -3.29 12.86 0.18
N LEU A 57 -3.21 12.22 1.35
CA LEU A 57 -3.86 10.94 1.62
C LEU A 57 -5.39 11.02 1.50
N GLU A 58 -6.00 12.19 1.69
CA GLU A 58 -7.44 12.39 1.50
C GLU A 58 -7.85 12.32 0.01
N SER A 59 -6.92 12.65 -0.90
CA SER A 59 -7.16 12.57 -2.35
C SER A 59 -7.06 11.15 -2.91
N LEU A 60 -6.32 10.27 -2.24
CA LEU A 60 -6.06 8.89 -2.67
C LEU A 60 -7.35 8.09 -2.83
N TRP A 61 -7.32 7.10 -3.72
CA TRP A 61 -8.43 6.20 -3.95
C TRP A 61 -8.38 4.98 -3.05
N GLY A 62 -9.50 4.29 -2.88
CA GLY A 62 -9.61 3.17 -1.96
C GLY A 62 -8.68 1.98 -2.22
N TRP A 63 -8.09 1.86 -3.42
CA TRP A 63 -7.12 0.82 -3.75
C TRP A 63 -5.68 1.18 -3.41
N ASP A 64 -5.38 2.47 -3.24
CA ASP A 64 -4.02 2.93 -2.92
C ASP A 64 -3.57 2.48 -1.53
N PHE A 65 -4.47 2.52 -0.56
CA PHE A 65 -4.16 2.13 0.83
C PHE A 65 -3.72 0.66 0.94
N PRO A 66 -4.46 -0.32 0.43
CA PRO A 66 -3.96 -1.69 0.41
C PRO A 66 -2.71 -1.88 -0.47
N ALA A 67 -2.55 -1.13 -1.55
CA ALA A 67 -1.32 -1.19 -2.36
C ALA A 67 -0.10 -0.69 -1.58
N MET A 68 -0.21 0.43 -0.87
CA MET A 68 0.82 0.91 0.06
C MET A 68 1.07 -0.07 1.21
N ALA A 69 0.01 -0.69 1.74
CA ALA A 69 0.11 -1.68 2.81
C ALA A 69 0.90 -2.92 2.37
N MET A 70 0.69 -3.41 1.14
CA MET A 70 1.48 -4.51 0.57
C MET A 70 2.96 -4.13 0.47
N THR A 71 3.27 -2.91 0.04
CA THR A 71 4.65 -2.40 0.00
C THR A 71 5.26 -2.36 1.40
N ALA A 72 4.57 -1.77 2.37
CA ALA A 72 5.02 -1.69 3.75
C ALA A 72 5.28 -3.08 4.35
N PHE A 73 4.37 -4.04 4.12
CA PHE A 73 4.51 -5.40 4.61
C PHE A 73 5.76 -6.08 4.03
N ARG A 74 5.99 -5.99 2.72
CA ARG A 74 7.17 -6.57 2.05
C ARG A 74 8.50 -5.91 2.42
N LEU A 75 8.44 -4.71 3.00
CA LEU A 75 9.57 -4.02 3.62
C LEU A 75 9.81 -4.47 5.08
N GLY A 76 8.97 -5.35 5.63
CA GLY A 76 9.00 -5.76 7.03
C GLY A 76 8.37 -4.75 7.99
N ARG A 77 7.67 -3.73 7.47
CA ARG A 77 7.01 -2.65 8.22
C ARG A 77 5.56 -3.02 8.52
N LYS A 78 5.38 -4.06 9.34
CA LYS A 78 4.06 -4.65 9.66
C LYS A 78 3.07 -3.63 10.23
N LYS A 79 3.54 -2.83 11.19
CA LYS A 79 2.70 -1.82 11.81
C LYS A 79 2.17 -0.82 10.79
N ASP A 80 3.03 -0.31 9.92
CA ASP A 80 2.63 0.63 8.89
C ASP A 80 1.66 -0.01 7.89
N ALA A 81 1.84 -1.29 7.57
CA ALA A 81 0.91 -2.02 6.70
C ALA A 81 -0.49 -2.08 7.31
N ILE A 82 -0.60 -2.39 8.60
CA ILE A 82 -1.90 -2.44 9.29
C ILE A 82 -2.49 -1.04 9.44
N ASP A 83 -1.69 -0.05 9.82
CA ASP A 83 -2.13 1.34 9.96
C ASP A 83 -2.70 1.86 8.62
N LEU A 84 -2.06 1.52 7.49
CA LEU A 84 -2.55 1.88 6.16
C LEU A 84 -3.88 1.21 5.80
N LEU A 85 -4.04 -0.09 6.12
CA LEU A 85 -5.31 -0.78 5.89
C LEU A 85 -6.45 -0.22 6.75
N LEU A 86 -6.15 0.25 7.95
CA LEU A 86 -7.11 0.78 8.91
C LEU A 86 -7.23 2.31 8.87
N MET A 87 -6.46 2.98 8.01
CA MET A 87 -6.47 4.44 7.92
C MET A 87 -7.86 4.97 7.55
N GLU A 88 -8.39 5.83 8.40
CA GLU A 88 -9.72 6.43 8.20
C GLU A 88 -9.62 7.61 7.23
N THR A 89 -9.97 7.37 5.96
CA THR A 89 -10.17 8.41 4.95
C THR A 89 -11.50 8.20 4.24
N PRO A 90 -12.04 9.23 3.57
CA PRO A 90 -13.33 9.11 2.87
C PRO A 90 -13.39 7.97 1.86
N LYS A 91 -12.25 7.66 1.22
CA LYS A 91 -12.17 6.64 0.16
C LYS A 91 -11.64 5.29 0.65
N ASN A 92 -11.04 5.21 1.84
CA ASN A 92 -10.65 3.96 2.49
C ASN A 92 -11.70 3.48 3.51
N THR A 93 -12.96 3.73 3.21
CA THR A 93 -14.10 3.36 4.06
C THR A 93 -14.87 2.21 3.44
N PHE A 94 -15.21 1.21 4.25
CA PHE A 94 -16.04 0.07 3.83
C PHE A 94 -17.35 0.07 4.62
N ARG A 95 -18.48 -0.09 3.90
CA ARG A 95 -19.80 -0.20 4.52
C ARG A 95 -20.04 -1.62 5.04
N ALA A 96 -21.04 -1.81 5.90
CA ALA A 96 -21.39 -3.11 6.46
C ALA A 96 -21.71 -4.18 5.41
N ASN A 97 -22.13 -3.79 4.20
CA ASN A 97 -22.36 -4.67 3.06
C ASN A 97 -21.09 -4.94 2.22
N GLY A 98 -19.91 -4.48 2.67
CA GLY A 98 -18.65 -4.64 1.98
C GLY A 98 -18.37 -3.63 0.87
N HIS A 99 -19.28 -2.71 0.56
CA HIS A 99 -19.06 -1.72 -0.49
C HIS A 99 -18.00 -0.69 -0.06
N ASN A 100 -17.07 -0.40 -0.96
CA ASN A 100 -16.09 0.68 -0.84
C ASN A 100 -16.55 1.90 -1.67
N PRO A 101 -17.24 2.89 -1.08
CA PRO A 101 -17.60 4.11 -1.79
C PRO A 101 -16.41 5.04 -1.91
N GLN A 102 -16.37 5.81 -3.00
CA GLN A 102 -15.30 6.81 -3.20
C GLN A 102 -15.81 8.21 -2.81
N LEU A 103 -16.09 8.40 -1.52
CA LEU A 103 -16.60 9.67 -1.01
C LEU A 103 -15.60 10.83 -1.26
N PRO A 104 -16.08 12.04 -1.54
CA PRO A 104 -17.50 12.47 -1.53
C PRO A 104 -18.27 12.15 -2.82
N ARG A 105 -17.72 11.39 -3.76
CA ARG A 105 -18.41 11.05 -5.02
C ARG A 105 -19.63 10.16 -4.73
N THR A 106 -20.80 10.61 -5.16
CA THR A 106 -22.07 9.86 -5.00
C THR A 106 -22.36 8.95 -6.19
N ASP A 107 -21.71 9.21 -7.32
CA ASP A 107 -21.82 8.43 -8.56
C ASP A 107 -20.98 7.14 -8.54
N LEU A 108 -20.17 6.94 -7.51
CA LEU A 108 -19.31 5.75 -7.34
C LEU A 108 -19.51 5.11 -5.96
N PRO A 109 -20.71 4.52 -5.70
CA PRO A 109 -21.03 3.94 -4.41
C PRO A 109 -20.36 2.58 -4.15
N VAL A 110 -19.85 1.94 -5.20
CA VAL A 110 -19.12 0.65 -5.15
C VAL A 110 -17.89 0.76 -6.03
N TYR A 111 -16.73 0.64 -5.41
CA TYR A 111 -15.45 0.73 -6.09
C TYR A 111 -14.71 -0.62 -5.98
N LEU A 112 -14.96 -1.49 -6.94
CA LEU A 112 -14.42 -2.86 -6.95
C LEU A 112 -12.87 -2.93 -6.89
N PRO A 113 -12.11 -2.00 -7.50
CA PRO A 113 -10.64 -2.00 -7.33
C PRO A 113 -10.21 -1.89 -5.87
N GLY A 114 -10.90 -1.09 -5.05
CA GLY A 114 -10.63 -1.01 -3.61
C GLY A 114 -10.90 -2.33 -2.89
N ASN A 115 -12.02 -2.98 -3.19
CA ASN A 115 -12.34 -4.29 -2.65
C ASN A 115 -11.31 -5.36 -3.07
N GLY A 116 -10.95 -5.40 -4.35
CA GLY A 116 -9.98 -6.36 -4.88
C GLY A 116 -8.60 -6.16 -4.27
N ALA A 117 -8.13 -4.92 -4.16
CA ALA A 117 -6.84 -4.61 -3.58
C ALA A 117 -6.79 -4.95 -2.08
N LEU A 118 -7.88 -4.70 -1.32
CA LEU A 118 -7.96 -5.09 0.09
C LEU A 118 -7.85 -6.61 0.26
N LEU A 119 -8.60 -7.38 -0.52
CA LEU A 119 -8.54 -8.84 -0.46
C LEU A 119 -7.17 -9.38 -0.85
N LEU A 120 -6.54 -8.78 -1.86
CA LEU A 120 -5.18 -9.12 -2.27
C LEU A 120 -4.18 -8.83 -1.15
N ALA A 121 -4.23 -7.64 -0.55
CA ALA A 121 -3.34 -7.27 0.55
C ALA A 121 -3.48 -8.22 1.75
N ILE A 122 -4.72 -8.52 2.16
CA ILE A 122 -4.98 -9.48 3.24
C ILE A 122 -4.41 -10.86 2.89
N SER A 123 -4.60 -11.32 1.65
CA SER A 123 -4.08 -12.62 1.20
C SER A 123 -2.55 -12.68 1.26
N LEU A 124 -1.87 -11.65 0.76
CA LEU A 124 -0.40 -11.58 0.76
C LEU A 124 0.17 -11.50 2.18
N ILE A 125 -0.42 -10.69 3.03
CA ILE A 125 -0.02 -10.55 4.44
C ILE A 125 -0.23 -11.87 5.19
N ALA A 126 -1.38 -12.54 4.98
CA ALA A 126 -1.70 -13.80 5.64
C ALA A 126 -0.76 -14.94 5.25
N GLN A 127 -0.27 -14.93 4.01
CA GLN A 127 0.61 -15.97 3.45
C GLN A 127 2.10 -15.66 3.64
N ASP A 128 2.40 -14.52 4.26
CA ASP A 128 3.79 -14.11 4.51
C ASP A 128 4.64 -14.04 3.24
N TRP A 129 4.12 -13.35 2.24
CA TRP A 129 4.81 -13.18 0.97
C TRP A 129 6.23 -12.66 1.17
N ASP A 130 7.20 -13.25 0.50
CA ASP A 130 8.65 -13.00 0.62
C ASP A 130 9.26 -13.32 2.01
N ASN A 131 8.61 -14.14 2.84
CA ASN A 131 9.06 -14.39 4.22
C ASN A 131 9.27 -13.08 5.02
N ALA A 132 8.39 -12.11 4.79
CA ALA A 132 8.46 -10.81 5.44
C ALA A 132 8.29 -10.91 6.96
N ARG A 133 7.74 -12.03 7.46
CA ARG A 133 7.61 -12.31 8.90
C ARG A 133 8.96 -12.52 9.57
N ASP A 134 9.91 -13.15 8.89
CA ASP A 134 11.23 -13.46 9.46
C ASP A 134 12.09 -12.20 9.61
N ASN A 135 11.79 -11.15 8.85
CA ASN A 135 12.52 -9.88 8.86
C ASN A 135 11.88 -8.81 9.76
N ALA A 136 10.70 -9.07 10.31
CA ALA A 136 10.04 -8.14 11.19
C ALA A 136 10.52 -8.39 12.62
N ARG A 137 11.03 -7.36 13.30
CA ARG A 137 11.14 -7.37 14.76
C ARG A 137 9.76 -7.72 15.29
N ASP A 138 9.69 -8.69 16.20
CA ASP A 138 8.47 -9.15 16.85
C ASP A 138 7.68 -7.96 17.39
N ASP A 139 6.75 -7.47 16.59
CA ASP A 139 5.69 -6.61 17.05
C ASP A 139 4.64 -7.57 17.60
N GLU A 140 4.64 -7.81 18.91
CA GLU A 140 3.80 -8.80 19.58
C GLU A 140 2.30 -8.51 19.45
N ASP A 141 1.94 -7.33 18.94
CA ASP A 141 0.57 -6.81 18.98
C ASP A 141 -0.34 -7.36 17.87
N TRP A 142 0.21 -7.91 16.78
CA TRP A 142 -0.60 -8.39 15.66
C TRP A 142 -0.31 -9.83 15.28
N LYS A 143 -1.32 -10.69 15.47
CA LYS A 143 -1.31 -12.08 14.99
C LYS A 143 -2.39 -12.23 13.92
N MET A 144 -2.00 -12.63 12.72
CA MET A 144 -2.93 -12.93 11.64
C MET A 144 -3.07 -14.45 11.49
N GLN A 145 -4.31 -14.92 11.46
CA GLN A 145 -4.67 -16.27 11.03
C GLN A 145 -5.61 -16.16 9.85
N ALA A 146 -5.35 -16.93 8.81
CA ALA A 146 -6.19 -16.99 7.63
C ALA A 146 -6.41 -18.44 7.23
N GLU A 147 -7.65 -18.75 6.84
CA GLU A 147 -8.04 -20.05 6.31
C GLU A 147 -8.67 -19.87 4.94
N GLY A 148 -8.37 -20.76 4.00
CA GLY A 148 -8.93 -20.74 2.66
C GLY A 148 -8.28 -19.74 1.69
N LEU A 149 -7.22 -19.04 2.08
CA LEU A 149 -6.42 -18.23 1.17
C LEU A 149 -5.32 -19.11 0.57
N LEU A 150 -5.25 -19.11 -0.75
CA LEU A 150 -4.23 -19.85 -1.49
C LEU A 150 -3.06 -18.93 -1.85
N PRO A 151 -1.81 -19.46 -1.90
CA PRO A 151 -0.68 -18.71 -2.41
C PRO A 151 -0.95 -18.21 -3.83
N ILE A 152 -0.54 -16.98 -4.11
CA ILE A 152 -0.51 -16.46 -5.48
C ILE A 152 0.69 -17.11 -6.15
N PRO A 153 0.52 -17.73 -7.32
CA PRO A 153 1.60 -18.42 -8.02
C PRO A 153 2.68 -17.45 -8.53
#